data_e0d78e6af26df988138a4d8b29a7fe57
#
_entry.id   e0d78e6af26df988138a4d8b29a7fe57
#
_cell.length_a   1.000
_cell.length_b   1.000
_cell.length_c   1.000
_cell.angle_alpha   90.00
_cell.angle_beta   90.00
_cell.angle_gamma   90.00
#
_symmetry.space_group_name_H-M   'P 1'
#
loop_
_entity.id
_entity.type
_entity.pdbx_description
1 polymer ?
#
loop_
_entity_poly.entity_id
_entity_poly.type
_entity_poly.pdbx_seq_one_letter_code
_entity_poly.pdbx_strand_id
1 'polypeptide(L)'
;MKQGEIGMSFRHAPGKFLVIGRFLEKIVSALLPFLTMLVSARFIDLVLNQRMEEAIRDACLLGALILCQRLGGNLDTWMRIHQRKVLFPYLDERMIGKISRIPYGFLENTEIQDALERVSKDPEEVLNGVLESGFSMVCFLISNGCLVVWLITQAPVWISPVIMVLLVGFGFFAVKGGQKQYEAKKEVTLGKRKAAYAEEILGNRDAANERVLFGFGDWVNGIFLKEKQIARLRERKARRWWFIGMNMGGFLAIALSILVIFALIFPVVQGNTSVGVFVSLVTSFMAMAQSLTWQLPGMLKEMEQGRQLLGDMKRILELPEYEEKPDSSAVLSFESLEFSHVSFHYPNTEAMVLKDMCFRIEKGHHYAFVGRNGCGKSTIVKLILRLYEPDSGEILLNGEKIETFSREQIWKLFGVLFQDYAKYPVSVADNIAPGADAGQRAKIAKAAETSELDNVLEKLPQGMDTVLGKIAEDGVDVSGGEWQRIAMARLYYQDAELKILDEPTAAIDPVREQQIYQKFLKLYQDTTTIMITHRLGATSLCDWIIVIEDGKAMEQGSHEDLMAKNGIYCEMYETQRRWYL
;
A
#
# COMPACT_ATOMS: atom_id res chain seq x y z
N MET A 1 4.21 -20.94 1.03
CA MET A 1 4.45 -20.89 -0.44
C MET A 1 5.94 -20.77 -0.72
N LYS A 2 6.50 -21.67 -1.53
CA LYS A 2 7.95 -21.75 -1.81
C LYS A 2 8.39 -20.60 -2.73
N GLN A 3 9.65 -20.16 -2.61
CA GLN A 3 10.30 -19.14 -3.47
C GLN A 3 10.03 -19.27 -5.00
N GLY A 4 9.42 -20.38 -5.44
CA GLY A 4 9.04 -20.64 -6.82
C GLY A 4 7.79 -19.91 -7.34
N GLU A 5 6.92 -19.36 -6.49
CA GLU A 5 5.61 -18.86 -6.97
C GLU A 5 5.65 -17.43 -7.53
N ILE A 6 6.52 -16.57 -7.03
CA ILE A 6 6.75 -15.25 -7.68
C ILE A 6 7.39 -15.49 -9.07
N GLY A 7 8.34 -16.42 -9.15
CA GLY A 7 8.96 -16.83 -10.42
C GLY A 7 7.97 -17.49 -11.39
N MET A 8 7.02 -18.31 -10.90
CA MET A 8 5.97 -18.91 -11.72
C MET A 8 4.96 -17.86 -12.22
N SER A 9 4.69 -16.82 -11.44
CA SER A 9 3.80 -15.71 -11.83
C SER A 9 4.32 -14.95 -13.05
N PHE A 10 5.63 -14.65 -13.08
CA PHE A 10 6.28 -14.02 -14.24
C PHE A 10 6.38 -14.96 -15.46
N ARG A 11 6.47 -16.26 -15.24
CA ARG A 11 6.55 -17.25 -16.33
C ARG A 11 5.27 -17.32 -17.17
N HIS A 12 4.13 -17.01 -16.58
CA HIS A 12 2.83 -16.97 -17.26
C HIS A 12 2.32 -15.54 -17.51
N ALA A 13 3.08 -14.50 -17.10
CA ALA A 13 2.69 -13.13 -17.29
C ALA A 13 2.55 -12.78 -18.78
N PRO A 14 1.46 -12.11 -19.17
CA PRO A 14 1.33 -11.58 -20.51
C PRO A 14 2.43 -10.54 -20.76
N GLY A 15 2.98 -10.50 -21.98
CA GLY A 15 4.06 -9.56 -22.33
C GLY A 15 5.48 -10.00 -21.97
N LYS A 16 5.71 -11.22 -21.46
CA LYS A 16 7.06 -11.75 -21.19
C LYS A 16 8.01 -11.69 -22.38
N PHE A 17 7.49 -11.88 -23.59
CA PHE A 17 8.29 -11.77 -24.83
C PHE A 17 8.76 -10.34 -25.08
N LEU A 18 8.00 -9.33 -24.67
CA LEU A 18 8.44 -7.92 -24.75
C LEU A 18 9.60 -7.65 -23.77
N VAL A 19 9.54 -8.22 -22.57
CA VAL A 19 10.63 -8.10 -21.58
C VAL A 19 11.91 -8.76 -22.12
N ILE A 20 11.81 -9.96 -22.71
CA ILE A 20 12.94 -10.66 -23.33
C ILE A 20 13.45 -9.87 -24.53
N GLY A 21 12.55 -9.38 -25.40
CA GLY A 21 12.91 -8.58 -26.58
C GLY A 21 13.67 -7.31 -26.20
N ARG A 22 13.21 -6.61 -25.14
CA ARG A 22 13.90 -5.44 -24.58
C ARG A 22 15.28 -5.80 -24.05
N PHE A 23 15.39 -6.92 -23.31
CA PHE A 23 16.68 -7.38 -22.78
C PHE A 23 17.68 -7.65 -23.91
N LEU A 24 17.25 -8.33 -24.98
CA LEU A 24 18.08 -8.59 -26.15
C LEU A 24 18.48 -7.29 -26.87
N GLU A 25 17.52 -6.36 -27.08
CA GLU A 25 17.80 -5.06 -27.66
C GLU A 25 18.84 -4.30 -26.84
N LYS A 26 18.70 -4.27 -25.52
CA LYS A 26 19.65 -3.62 -24.60
C LYS A 26 21.05 -4.23 -24.70
N ILE A 27 21.20 -5.54 -24.80
CA ILE A 27 22.51 -6.19 -25.02
C ILE A 27 23.12 -5.72 -26.34
N VAL A 28 22.35 -5.70 -27.42
CA VAL A 28 22.83 -5.21 -28.72
C VAL A 28 23.23 -3.74 -28.64
N SER A 29 22.38 -2.91 -28.06
CA SER A 29 22.64 -1.47 -27.87
C SER A 29 23.85 -1.21 -26.96
N ALA A 30 24.16 -2.10 -26.01
CA ALA A 30 25.35 -1.97 -25.14
C ALA A 30 26.68 -2.21 -25.90
N LEU A 31 26.66 -2.94 -27.01
CA LEU A 31 27.84 -3.18 -27.84
C LEU A 31 28.11 -2.05 -28.85
N LEU A 32 27.07 -1.30 -29.23
CA LEU A 32 27.18 -0.23 -30.26
C LEU A 32 28.21 0.87 -29.91
N PRO A 33 28.31 1.39 -28.67
CA PRO A 33 29.33 2.37 -28.30
C PRO A 33 30.77 1.82 -28.49
N PHE A 34 30.99 0.54 -28.19
CA PHE A 34 32.27 -0.11 -28.42
C PHE A 34 32.59 -0.23 -29.93
N LEU A 35 31.63 -0.63 -30.74
CA LEU A 35 31.83 -0.69 -32.19
C LEU A 35 32.05 0.69 -32.81
N THR A 36 31.32 1.72 -32.37
CA THR A 36 31.56 3.11 -32.83
C THR A 36 32.94 3.57 -32.47
N MET A 37 33.45 3.23 -31.31
CA MET A 37 34.81 3.54 -30.91
C MET A 37 35.87 2.89 -31.81
N LEU A 38 35.73 1.61 -32.13
CA LEU A 38 36.64 0.88 -33.02
C LEU A 38 36.66 1.49 -34.44
N VAL A 39 35.48 1.78 -34.99
CA VAL A 39 35.39 2.41 -36.33
C VAL A 39 35.93 3.84 -36.30
N SER A 40 35.70 4.60 -35.21
CA SER A 40 36.23 5.94 -35.04
C SER A 40 37.77 5.94 -35.00
N ALA A 41 38.37 4.97 -34.30
CA ALA A 41 39.82 4.81 -34.28
C ALA A 41 40.39 4.60 -35.69
N ARG A 42 39.81 3.68 -36.45
CA ARG A 42 40.21 3.38 -37.82
C ARG A 42 39.96 4.57 -38.76
N PHE A 43 38.86 5.25 -38.63
CA PHE A 43 38.55 6.46 -39.42
C PHE A 43 39.61 7.55 -39.25
N ILE A 44 40.00 7.84 -38.01
CA ILE A 44 41.07 8.84 -37.73
C ILE A 44 42.38 8.45 -38.38
N ASP A 45 42.75 7.17 -38.29
CA ASP A 45 44.01 6.69 -38.89
C ASP A 45 43.98 6.75 -40.40
N LEU A 46 42.86 6.44 -41.06
CA LEU A 46 42.66 6.55 -42.52
C LEU A 46 42.74 8.01 -43.01
N VAL A 47 42.18 8.95 -42.27
CA VAL A 47 42.25 10.37 -42.57
C VAL A 47 43.71 10.88 -42.46
N LEU A 48 44.42 10.49 -41.40
CA LEU A 48 45.82 10.87 -41.20
C LEU A 48 46.74 10.29 -42.29
N ASN A 49 46.45 9.10 -42.76
CA ASN A 49 47.20 8.43 -43.83
C ASN A 49 46.73 8.83 -45.24
N GLN A 50 45.81 9.83 -45.36
CA GLN A 50 45.28 10.36 -46.61
C GLN A 50 44.55 9.33 -47.51
N ARG A 51 44.01 8.26 -46.92
CA ARG A 51 43.23 7.23 -47.63
C ARG A 51 41.75 7.63 -47.68
N MET A 52 41.42 8.64 -48.50
CA MET A 52 40.10 9.26 -48.47
C MET A 52 38.92 8.34 -48.84
N GLU A 53 39.10 7.42 -49.79
CA GLU A 53 38.02 6.49 -50.18
C GLU A 53 37.59 5.55 -49.05
N GLU A 54 38.59 5.02 -48.33
CA GLU A 54 38.34 4.17 -47.18
C GLU A 54 37.77 4.97 -45.98
N ALA A 55 38.24 6.20 -45.81
CA ALA A 55 37.74 7.09 -44.78
C ALA A 55 36.26 7.47 -44.99
N ILE A 56 35.83 7.73 -46.22
CA ILE A 56 34.45 7.98 -46.54
C ILE A 56 33.56 6.78 -46.23
N ARG A 57 34.04 5.55 -46.53
CA ARG A 57 33.32 4.33 -46.18
C ARG A 57 33.15 4.17 -44.68
N ASP A 58 34.20 4.41 -43.88
CA ASP A 58 34.13 4.32 -42.43
C ASP A 58 33.31 5.46 -41.81
N ALA A 59 33.26 6.65 -42.41
CA ALA A 59 32.36 7.73 -42.03
C ALA A 59 30.87 7.34 -42.26
N CYS A 60 30.54 6.70 -43.40
CA CYS A 60 29.22 6.15 -43.62
C CYS A 60 28.83 5.05 -42.61
N LEU A 61 29.78 4.19 -42.26
CA LEU A 61 29.58 3.15 -41.26
C LEU A 61 29.33 3.76 -39.88
N LEU A 62 30.06 4.80 -39.47
CA LEU A 62 29.84 5.56 -38.24
C LEU A 62 28.44 6.15 -38.21
N GLY A 63 28.03 6.78 -39.31
CA GLY A 63 26.66 7.29 -39.46
C GLY A 63 25.59 6.21 -39.31
N ALA A 64 25.81 5.03 -39.89
CA ALA A 64 24.90 3.90 -39.75
C ALA A 64 24.86 3.37 -38.31
N LEU A 65 26.00 3.25 -37.61
CA LEU A 65 26.04 2.82 -36.20
C LEU A 65 25.30 3.81 -35.27
N ILE A 66 25.47 5.14 -35.48
CA ILE A 66 24.77 6.17 -34.72
C ILE A 66 23.26 6.09 -35.00
N LEU A 67 22.84 5.87 -36.25
CA LEU A 67 21.43 5.66 -36.60
C LEU A 67 20.86 4.40 -35.92
N CYS A 68 21.58 3.29 -35.97
CA CYS A 68 21.19 2.05 -35.29
C CYS A 68 21.02 2.27 -33.77
N GLN A 69 21.90 3.02 -33.15
CA GLN A 69 21.80 3.34 -31.71
C GLN A 69 20.53 4.18 -31.41
N ARG A 70 20.21 5.15 -32.27
CA ARG A 70 18.97 5.96 -32.15
C ARG A 70 17.72 5.14 -32.38
N LEU A 71 17.71 4.31 -33.41
CA LEU A 71 16.58 3.43 -33.72
C LEU A 71 16.36 2.38 -32.60
N GLY A 72 17.44 1.81 -32.06
CA GLY A 72 17.38 0.91 -30.91
C GLY A 72 16.71 1.56 -29.69
N GLY A 73 17.12 2.79 -29.33
CA GLY A 73 16.51 3.53 -28.24
C GLY A 73 15.01 3.85 -28.45
N ASN A 74 14.61 4.13 -29.71
CA ASN A 74 13.19 4.30 -30.06
C ASN A 74 12.41 2.99 -29.96
N LEU A 75 13.01 1.89 -30.41
CA LEU A 75 12.43 0.54 -30.31
C LEU A 75 12.25 0.12 -28.85
N ASP A 76 13.25 0.35 -27.99
CA ASP A 76 13.13 0.10 -26.54
C ASP A 76 11.98 0.91 -25.94
N THR A 77 11.87 2.19 -26.29
CA THR A 77 10.78 3.04 -25.79
C THR A 77 9.40 2.53 -26.24
N TRP A 78 9.28 2.11 -27.50
CA TRP A 78 8.05 1.51 -28.00
C TRP A 78 7.70 0.21 -27.28
N MET A 79 8.66 -0.71 -27.13
CA MET A 79 8.46 -1.96 -26.39
C MET A 79 8.12 -1.72 -24.93
N ARG A 80 8.72 -0.71 -24.28
CA ARG A 80 8.41 -0.30 -22.90
C ARG A 80 6.96 0.13 -22.73
N ILE A 81 6.45 0.97 -23.66
CA ILE A 81 5.05 1.43 -23.63
C ILE A 81 4.09 0.24 -23.78
N HIS A 82 4.40 -0.69 -24.69
CA HIS A 82 3.58 -1.88 -24.89
C HIS A 82 3.65 -2.85 -23.70
N GLN A 83 4.82 -3.00 -23.10
CA GLN A 83 5.01 -3.80 -21.88
C GLN A 83 4.18 -3.23 -20.74
N ARG A 84 4.17 -1.91 -20.54
CA ARG A 84 3.33 -1.25 -19.53
C ARG A 84 1.86 -1.58 -19.71
N LYS A 85 1.34 -1.43 -20.92
CA LYS A 85 -0.08 -1.70 -21.22
C LYS A 85 -0.54 -3.14 -20.94
N VAL A 86 0.36 -4.09 -20.98
CA VAL A 86 0.01 -5.52 -20.90
C VAL A 86 0.37 -6.12 -19.53
N LEU A 87 1.53 -5.76 -19.00
CA LEU A 87 2.05 -6.36 -17.75
C LEU A 87 1.43 -5.73 -16.50
N PHE A 88 1.27 -4.41 -16.47
CA PHE A 88 0.85 -3.75 -15.25
C PHE A 88 -0.61 -4.01 -14.89
N PRO A 89 -1.60 -3.92 -15.79
CA PRO A 89 -2.97 -4.28 -15.43
C PRO A 89 -3.11 -5.71 -14.88
N TYR A 90 -2.32 -6.65 -15.41
CA TYR A 90 -2.28 -8.02 -14.90
C TYR A 90 -1.73 -8.10 -13.47
N LEU A 91 -0.71 -7.30 -13.14
CA LEU A 91 -0.12 -7.27 -11.79
C LEU A 91 -1.03 -6.55 -10.81
N ASP A 92 -1.65 -5.45 -11.24
CA ASP A 92 -2.59 -4.67 -10.43
C ASP A 92 -3.82 -5.50 -10.07
N GLU A 93 -4.43 -6.19 -11.04
CA GLU A 93 -5.56 -7.10 -10.81
C GLU A 93 -5.19 -8.15 -9.76
N ARG A 94 -3.99 -8.72 -9.88
CA ARG A 94 -3.54 -9.76 -8.96
C ARG A 94 -3.22 -9.21 -7.56
N MET A 95 -2.63 -8.02 -7.47
CA MET A 95 -2.34 -7.37 -6.19
C MET A 95 -3.62 -6.91 -5.50
N ILE A 96 -4.54 -6.26 -6.23
CA ILE A 96 -5.83 -5.82 -5.70
C ILE A 96 -6.66 -7.03 -5.27
N GLY A 97 -6.71 -8.08 -6.10
CA GLY A 97 -7.38 -9.33 -5.76
C GLY A 97 -6.79 -10.02 -4.52
N LYS A 98 -5.47 -9.94 -4.31
CA LYS A 98 -4.83 -10.41 -3.09
C LYS A 98 -5.21 -9.56 -1.88
N ILE A 99 -5.12 -8.23 -2.01
CA ILE A 99 -5.42 -7.28 -0.92
C ILE A 99 -6.86 -7.45 -0.43
N SER A 100 -7.83 -7.65 -1.34
CA SER A 100 -9.24 -7.84 -0.99
C SER A 100 -9.51 -9.13 -0.21
N ARG A 101 -8.59 -10.11 -0.23
CA ARG A 101 -8.70 -11.41 0.45
C ARG A 101 -7.85 -11.55 1.70
N ILE A 102 -7.10 -10.51 2.07
CA ILE A 102 -6.29 -10.52 3.29
C ILE A 102 -7.21 -10.51 4.51
N PRO A 103 -7.01 -11.40 5.51
CA PRO A 103 -7.77 -11.39 6.73
C PRO A 103 -7.68 -10.06 7.49
N TYR A 104 -8.80 -9.62 8.06
CA TYR A 104 -8.97 -8.32 8.70
C TYR A 104 -7.88 -8.03 9.76
N GLY A 105 -7.52 -9.01 10.58
CA GLY A 105 -6.50 -8.85 11.63
C GLY A 105 -5.11 -8.44 11.10
N PHE A 106 -4.78 -8.79 9.84
CA PHE A 106 -3.54 -8.33 9.22
C PHE A 106 -3.63 -6.89 8.73
N LEU A 107 -4.84 -6.43 8.35
CA LEU A 107 -5.05 -5.04 7.91
C LEU A 107 -4.95 -4.03 9.07
N GLU A 108 -5.18 -4.44 10.32
CA GLU A 108 -4.96 -3.59 11.50
C GLU A 108 -3.48 -3.50 11.92
N ASN A 109 -2.59 -4.33 11.34
CA ASN A 109 -1.16 -4.29 11.65
C ASN A 109 -0.48 -3.12 10.93
N THR A 110 0.12 -2.21 11.71
CA THR A 110 0.78 -1.00 11.20
C THR A 110 1.92 -1.28 10.21
N GLU A 111 2.68 -2.37 10.41
CA GLU A 111 3.76 -2.74 9.47
C GLU A 111 3.21 -3.20 8.12
N ILE A 112 2.07 -3.91 8.13
CA ILE A 112 1.40 -4.37 6.91
C ILE A 112 0.73 -3.18 6.22
N GLN A 113 0.07 -2.30 6.97
CA GLN A 113 -0.48 -1.04 6.42
C GLN A 113 0.61 -0.18 5.76
N ASP A 114 1.76 -0.03 6.41
CA ASP A 114 2.92 0.67 5.85
C ASP A 114 3.39 0.02 4.53
N ALA A 115 3.42 -1.31 4.47
CA ALA A 115 3.79 -2.04 3.26
C ALA A 115 2.73 -1.89 2.15
N LEU A 116 1.45 -1.99 2.49
CA LEU A 116 0.33 -1.76 1.59
C LEU A 116 0.36 -0.33 1.02
N GLU A 117 0.56 0.68 1.85
CA GLU A 117 0.66 2.07 1.40
C GLU A 117 1.81 2.28 0.42
N ARG A 118 2.99 1.68 0.67
CA ARG A 118 4.13 1.76 -0.26
C ARG A 118 3.89 1.06 -1.58
N VAL A 119 3.21 -0.09 -1.55
CA VAL A 119 2.92 -0.89 -2.74
C VAL A 119 1.75 -0.30 -3.54
N SER A 120 0.75 0.30 -2.87
CA SER A 120 -0.44 0.85 -3.53
C SER A 120 -0.22 2.20 -4.18
N LYS A 121 0.80 2.97 -3.73
CA LYS A 121 1.01 4.35 -4.23
C LYS A 121 1.41 4.41 -5.70
N ASP A 122 2.30 3.53 -6.17
CA ASP A 122 2.71 3.49 -7.59
C ASP A 122 3.49 2.19 -7.88
N PRO A 123 2.86 1.01 -7.84
CA PRO A 123 3.55 -0.26 -8.06
C PRO A 123 4.16 -0.36 -9.46
N GLU A 124 3.50 0.25 -10.44
CA GLU A 124 3.96 0.34 -11.82
C GLU A 124 5.30 1.04 -11.95
N GLU A 125 5.42 2.26 -11.40
CA GLU A 125 6.61 3.07 -11.55
C GLU A 125 7.82 2.39 -10.92
N VAL A 126 7.62 1.79 -9.75
CA VAL A 126 8.71 1.12 -9.04
C VAL A 126 9.12 -0.17 -9.73
N LEU A 127 8.17 -0.99 -10.19
CA LEU A 127 8.49 -2.24 -10.90
C LEU A 127 9.18 -1.93 -12.24
N ASN A 128 8.73 -0.90 -12.95
CA ASN A 128 9.39 -0.43 -14.15
C ASN A 128 10.81 0.08 -13.85
N GLY A 129 10.99 0.84 -12.77
CA GLY A 129 12.29 1.30 -12.30
C GLY A 129 13.26 0.15 -12.00
N VAL A 130 12.78 -0.93 -11.40
CA VAL A 130 13.57 -2.15 -11.13
C VAL A 130 14.04 -2.81 -12.44
N LEU A 131 13.13 -2.97 -13.40
CA LEU A 131 13.47 -3.56 -14.69
C LEU A 131 14.46 -2.68 -15.47
N GLU A 132 14.22 -1.38 -15.52
CA GLU A 132 15.10 -0.42 -16.19
C GLU A 132 16.50 -0.37 -15.57
N SER A 133 16.57 -0.29 -14.23
CA SER A 133 17.87 -0.27 -13.54
C SER A 133 18.62 -1.60 -13.70
N GLY A 134 17.90 -2.74 -13.70
CA GLY A 134 18.47 -4.05 -13.97
C GLY A 134 19.04 -4.15 -15.39
N PHE A 135 18.27 -3.76 -16.41
CA PHE A 135 18.75 -3.73 -17.80
C PHE A 135 19.91 -2.77 -17.99
N SER A 136 19.82 -1.57 -17.42
CA SER A 136 20.87 -0.56 -17.47
C SER A 136 22.16 -1.04 -16.80
N MET A 137 22.07 -1.79 -15.70
CA MET A 137 23.25 -2.38 -15.04
C MET A 137 23.94 -3.41 -15.94
N VAL A 138 23.17 -4.30 -16.60
CA VAL A 138 23.73 -5.27 -17.53
C VAL A 138 24.41 -4.56 -18.71
N CYS A 139 23.76 -3.57 -19.31
CA CYS A 139 24.32 -2.77 -20.39
C CYS A 139 25.60 -2.05 -19.96
N PHE A 140 25.59 -1.45 -18.77
CA PHE A 140 26.74 -0.79 -18.17
C PHE A 140 27.93 -1.74 -18.03
N LEU A 141 27.70 -2.94 -17.52
CA LEU A 141 28.75 -3.94 -17.36
C LEU A 141 29.32 -4.42 -18.71
N ILE A 142 28.46 -4.67 -19.69
CA ILE A 142 28.88 -5.11 -21.04
C ILE A 142 29.68 -3.99 -21.73
N SER A 143 29.14 -2.78 -21.82
CA SER A 143 29.76 -1.66 -22.53
C SER A 143 31.13 -1.29 -21.93
N ASN A 144 31.20 -1.12 -20.60
CA ASN A 144 32.45 -0.77 -19.94
C ASN A 144 33.41 -1.96 -19.87
N GLY A 145 32.92 -3.18 -19.76
CA GLY A 145 33.73 -4.40 -19.79
C GLY A 145 34.45 -4.58 -21.11
N CYS A 146 33.76 -4.40 -22.24
CA CYS A 146 34.40 -4.45 -23.57
C CYS A 146 35.51 -3.38 -23.71
N LEU A 147 35.25 -2.18 -23.22
CA LEU A 147 36.25 -1.09 -23.27
C LEU A 147 37.49 -1.39 -22.41
N VAL A 148 37.27 -1.92 -21.20
CA VAL A 148 38.40 -2.32 -20.32
C VAL A 148 39.24 -3.42 -20.93
N VAL A 149 38.60 -4.46 -21.49
CA VAL A 149 39.30 -5.55 -22.18
C VAL A 149 40.13 -5.00 -23.33
N TRP A 150 39.58 -4.13 -24.16
CA TRP A 150 40.34 -3.54 -25.27
C TRP A 150 41.47 -2.64 -24.79
N LEU A 151 41.26 -1.84 -23.74
CA LEU A 151 42.32 -1.01 -23.14
C LEU A 151 43.50 -1.88 -22.66
N ILE A 152 43.21 -3.03 -22.02
CA ILE A 152 44.25 -3.96 -21.54
C ILE A 152 45.08 -4.53 -22.71
N THR A 153 44.46 -4.77 -23.88
CA THR A 153 45.18 -5.28 -25.06
C THR A 153 46.05 -4.26 -25.73
N GLN A 154 45.75 -2.96 -25.60
CA GLN A 154 46.52 -1.87 -26.22
C GLN A 154 47.51 -1.21 -25.27
N ALA A 155 47.32 -1.33 -23.96
CA ALA A 155 48.21 -0.74 -22.96
C ALA A 155 49.39 -1.64 -22.63
N PRO A 156 50.54 -1.07 -22.23
CA PRO A 156 51.67 -1.84 -21.72
C PRO A 156 51.24 -2.73 -20.54
N VAL A 157 51.79 -3.95 -20.48
CA VAL A 157 51.34 -5.01 -19.52
C VAL A 157 51.42 -4.54 -18.06
N TRP A 158 52.39 -3.67 -17.70
CA TRP A 158 52.53 -3.17 -16.34
C TRP A 158 51.44 -2.20 -15.89
N ILE A 159 50.67 -1.61 -16.81
CA ILE A 159 49.57 -0.65 -16.50
C ILE A 159 48.26 -1.37 -16.21
N SER A 160 48.04 -2.53 -16.83
CA SER A 160 46.80 -3.31 -16.67
C SER A 160 46.43 -3.59 -15.19
N PRO A 161 47.35 -4.03 -14.31
CA PRO A 161 47.06 -4.22 -12.90
C PRO A 161 46.72 -2.91 -12.16
N VAL A 162 47.35 -1.80 -12.53
CA VAL A 162 47.07 -0.48 -11.93
C VAL A 162 45.63 -0.04 -12.27
N ILE A 163 45.24 -0.18 -13.53
CA ILE A 163 43.87 0.12 -13.99
C ILE A 163 42.85 -0.75 -13.22
N MET A 164 43.13 -2.05 -13.10
CA MET A 164 42.22 -2.97 -12.38
C MET A 164 42.06 -2.60 -10.90
N VAL A 165 43.14 -2.28 -10.19
CA VAL A 165 43.12 -1.85 -8.79
C VAL A 165 42.31 -0.57 -8.62
N LEU A 166 42.47 0.40 -9.52
CA LEU A 166 41.72 1.67 -9.47
C LEU A 166 40.26 1.48 -9.79
N LEU A 167 39.91 0.63 -10.75
CA LEU A 167 38.49 0.29 -11.07
C LEU A 167 37.81 -0.42 -9.91
N VAL A 168 38.47 -1.39 -9.28
CA VAL A 168 37.95 -2.08 -8.10
C VAL A 168 37.79 -1.10 -6.93
N GLY A 169 38.76 -0.24 -6.70
CA GLY A 169 38.70 0.82 -5.69
C GLY A 169 37.50 1.76 -5.92
N PHE A 170 37.32 2.19 -7.17
CA PHE A 170 36.19 3.02 -7.54
C PHE A 170 34.84 2.32 -7.27
N GLY A 171 34.69 1.07 -7.69
CA GLY A 171 33.51 0.26 -7.44
C GLY A 171 33.19 0.14 -5.94
N PHE A 172 34.20 -0.10 -5.12
CA PHE A 172 34.06 -0.15 -3.66
C PHE A 172 33.55 1.16 -3.06
N PHE A 173 34.11 2.31 -3.49
CA PHE A 173 33.66 3.64 -3.03
C PHE A 173 32.24 3.95 -3.49
N ALA A 174 31.86 3.59 -4.72
CA ALA A 174 30.52 3.77 -5.26
C ALA A 174 29.46 2.99 -4.45
N VAL A 175 29.71 1.71 -4.18
CA VAL A 175 28.83 0.85 -3.38
C VAL A 175 28.70 1.36 -1.95
N LYS A 176 29.82 1.69 -1.30
CA LYS A 176 29.83 2.19 0.08
C LYS A 176 29.17 3.57 0.20
N GLY A 177 29.32 4.42 -0.81
CA GLY A 177 28.60 5.70 -0.92
C GLY A 177 27.09 5.51 -1.02
N GLY A 178 26.62 4.55 -1.84
CA GLY A 178 25.22 4.18 -1.98
C GLY A 178 24.60 3.66 -0.67
N GLN A 179 25.30 2.76 0.03
CA GLN A 179 24.85 2.23 1.34
C GLN A 179 24.68 3.35 2.38
N LYS A 180 25.66 4.23 2.53
CA LYS A 180 25.55 5.37 3.46
C LYS A 180 24.42 6.33 3.13
N GLN A 181 24.15 6.54 1.85
CA GLN A 181 23.00 7.36 1.43
C GLN A 181 21.66 6.69 1.82
N TYR A 182 21.59 5.37 1.71
CA TYR A 182 20.42 4.60 2.10
C TYR A 182 20.18 4.64 3.62
N GLU A 183 21.20 4.38 4.44
CA GLU A 183 21.10 4.47 5.90
C GLU A 183 20.63 5.85 6.36
N ALA A 184 21.19 6.90 5.77
CA ALA A 184 20.78 8.26 6.05
C ALA A 184 19.33 8.55 5.64
N LYS A 185 18.86 7.96 4.52
CA LYS A 185 17.45 8.08 4.11
C LYS A 185 16.51 7.41 5.11
N LYS A 186 16.90 6.25 5.66
CA LYS A 186 16.12 5.53 6.69
C LYS A 186 16.00 6.36 7.98
N GLU A 187 17.09 6.97 8.45
CA GLU A 187 17.07 7.85 9.64
C GLU A 187 16.21 9.10 9.46
N VAL A 188 16.17 9.64 8.23
CA VAL A 188 15.38 10.84 7.90
C VAL A 188 13.89 10.53 7.78
N THR A 189 13.52 9.27 7.47
CA THR A 189 12.11 8.86 7.25
C THR A 189 11.25 9.12 8.48
N LEU A 190 11.72 8.82 9.70
CA LEU A 190 11.00 9.09 10.95
C LEU A 190 10.69 10.58 11.16
N GLY A 191 11.68 11.47 10.91
CA GLY A 191 11.48 12.91 10.99
C GLY A 191 10.53 13.43 9.91
N LYS A 192 10.59 12.87 8.71
CA LYS A 192 9.66 13.20 7.61
C LYS A 192 8.23 12.78 7.93
N ARG A 193 8.01 11.60 8.55
CA ARG A 193 6.66 11.17 8.98
C ARG A 193 6.06 12.13 10.00
N LYS A 194 6.82 12.55 11.02
CA LYS A 194 6.35 13.53 12.00
C LYS A 194 6.05 14.89 11.37
N ALA A 195 6.87 15.32 10.42
CA ALA A 195 6.61 16.55 9.68
C ALA A 195 5.39 16.42 8.76
N ALA A 196 5.21 15.29 8.06
CA ALA A 196 4.04 15.03 7.22
C ALA A 196 2.75 14.99 8.04
N TYR A 197 2.76 14.36 9.22
CA TYR A 197 1.61 14.38 10.14
C TYR A 197 1.26 15.80 10.60
N ALA A 198 2.26 16.62 10.94
CA ALA A 198 2.01 18.02 11.28
C ALA A 198 1.48 18.83 10.08
N GLU A 199 1.96 18.55 8.86
CA GLU A 199 1.49 19.14 7.60
C GLU A 199 0.03 18.72 7.31
N GLU A 200 -0.31 17.46 7.57
CA GLU A 200 -1.67 16.94 7.45
C GLU A 200 -2.63 17.66 8.41
N ILE A 201 -2.28 17.80 9.70
CA ILE A 201 -3.09 18.56 10.67
C ILE A 201 -3.28 20.02 10.22
N LEU A 202 -2.24 20.65 9.66
CA LEU A 202 -2.31 22.01 9.16
C LEU A 202 -3.15 22.14 7.88
N GLY A 203 -3.19 21.11 7.04
CA GLY A 203 -3.90 21.11 5.76
C GLY A 203 -5.29 20.48 5.82
N ASN A 204 -5.55 19.59 6.79
CA ASN A 204 -6.79 18.84 6.87
C ASN A 204 -7.96 19.73 7.29
N ARG A 205 -9.09 19.56 6.59
CA ARG A 205 -10.36 20.25 6.86
C ARG A 205 -10.94 19.87 8.23
N ASP A 206 -10.81 18.61 8.62
CA ASP A 206 -11.39 18.12 9.87
C ASP A 206 -10.75 18.76 11.10
N ALA A 207 -9.44 19.06 11.04
CA ALA A 207 -8.72 19.77 12.08
C ALA A 207 -8.86 21.32 11.99
N ALA A 208 -9.43 21.85 10.91
CA ALA A 208 -9.44 23.30 10.65
C ALA A 208 -10.21 24.09 11.71
N ASN A 209 -11.36 23.58 12.15
CA ASN A 209 -12.21 24.24 13.15
C ASN A 209 -11.50 24.36 14.51
N GLU A 210 -10.92 23.26 14.99
CA GLU A 210 -10.19 23.24 16.25
C GLU A 210 -8.91 24.07 16.17
N ARG A 211 -8.20 23.99 15.05
CA ARG A 211 -7.00 24.80 14.81
C ARG A 211 -7.28 26.29 14.92
N VAL A 212 -8.39 26.75 14.34
CA VAL A 212 -8.78 28.18 14.41
C VAL A 212 -9.26 28.53 15.81
N LEU A 213 -10.12 27.69 16.41
CA LEU A 213 -10.72 27.96 17.71
C LEU A 213 -9.69 27.97 18.85
N PHE A 214 -8.80 27.02 18.88
CA PHE A 214 -7.80 26.89 19.94
C PHE A 214 -6.47 27.57 19.61
N GLY A 215 -6.31 28.13 18.43
CA GLY A 215 -5.13 28.91 18.05
C GLY A 215 -3.80 28.10 18.01
N PHE A 216 -3.86 26.79 17.93
CA PHE A 216 -2.65 25.95 17.98
C PHE A 216 -1.88 25.87 16.65
N GLY A 217 -2.31 26.58 15.62
CA GLY A 217 -1.66 26.58 14.32
C GLY A 217 -0.16 26.89 14.36
N ASP A 218 0.23 27.91 15.12
CA ASP A 218 1.64 28.31 15.28
C ASP A 218 2.46 27.24 16.03
N TRP A 219 1.86 26.58 17.02
CA TRP A 219 2.51 25.50 17.74
C TRP A 219 2.77 24.27 16.83
N VAL A 220 1.77 23.83 16.05
CA VAL A 220 1.94 22.73 15.08
C VAL A 220 2.93 23.12 14.00
N ASN A 221 2.89 24.36 13.50
CA ASN A 221 3.88 24.88 12.56
C ASN A 221 5.30 24.85 13.15
N GLY A 222 5.43 25.18 14.44
CA GLY A 222 6.69 25.04 15.17
C GLY A 222 7.22 23.61 15.19
N ILE A 223 6.35 22.61 15.43
CA ILE A 223 6.71 21.18 15.36
C ILE A 223 7.14 20.82 13.93
N PHE A 224 6.33 21.19 12.92
CA PHE A 224 6.63 20.96 11.52
C PHE A 224 8.01 21.52 11.12
N LEU A 225 8.26 22.78 11.43
CA LEU A 225 9.52 23.43 11.10
C LEU A 225 10.72 22.77 11.81
N LYS A 226 10.57 22.44 13.10
CA LYS A 226 11.60 21.75 13.87
C LYS A 226 11.95 20.39 13.30
N GLU A 227 10.96 19.54 13.07
CA GLU A 227 11.17 18.19 12.51
C GLU A 227 11.72 18.26 11.09
N LYS A 228 11.20 19.18 10.27
CA LYS A 228 11.70 19.43 8.91
C LYS A 228 13.13 19.97 8.91
N GLN A 229 13.50 20.81 9.88
CA GLN A 229 14.88 21.31 10.03
C GLN A 229 15.83 20.18 10.44
N ILE A 230 15.45 19.33 11.39
CA ILE A 230 16.22 18.16 11.81
C ILE A 230 16.42 17.21 10.61
N ALA A 231 15.35 16.91 9.89
CA ALA A 231 15.39 16.08 8.69
C ALA A 231 16.34 16.69 7.62
N ARG A 232 16.23 18.00 7.36
CA ARG A 232 17.12 18.73 6.42
C ARG A 232 18.59 18.71 6.85
N LEU A 233 18.88 18.85 8.14
CA LEU A 233 20.27 18.80 8.63
C LEU A 233 20.86 17.40 8.42
N ARG A 234 20.11 16.34 8.70
CA ARG A 234 20.53 14.95 8.45
C ARG A 234 20.69 14.70 6.95
N GLU A 235 19.73 15.12 6.12
CA GLU A 235 19.86 15.04 4.66
C GLU A 235 21.09 15.80 4.13
N ARG A 236 21.37 17.01 4.62
CA ARG A 236 22.56 17.77 4.24
C ARG A 236 23.85 17.03 4.59
N LYS A 237 23.89 16.42 5.78
CA LYS A 237 25.08 15.63 6.21
C LYS A 237 25.28 14.42 5.29
N ALA A 238 24.20 13.68 5.00
CA ALA A 238 24.22 12.55 4.09
C ALA A 238 24.61 12.97 2.66
N ARG A 239 23.99 14.07 2.17
CA ARG A 239 24.25 14.61 0.84
C ARG A 239 25.68 15.14 0.69
N ARG A 240 26.28 15.73 1.75
CA ARG A 240 27.68 16.10 1.76
C ARG A 240 28.61 14.90 1.63
N TRP A 241 28.39 13.84 2.40
CA TRP A 241 29.17 12.61 2.30
C TRP A 241 29.04 11.93 0.94
N TRP A 242 27.81 11.90 0.40
CA TRP A 242 27.58 11.41 -0.95
C TRP A 242 28.29 12.27 -2.00
N PHE A 243 28.20 13.59 -1.90
CA PHE A 243 28.82 14.53 -2.81
C PHE A 243 30.36 14.39 -2.77
N ILE A 244 30.96 14.30 -1.58
CA ILE A 244 32.40 14.07 -1.43
C ILE A 244 32.80 12.73 -2.04
N GLY A 245 32.08 11.64 -1.74
CA GLY A 245 32.36 10.32 -2.29
C GLY A 245 32.27 10.28 -3.81
N MET A 246 31.24 10.96 -4.38
CA MET A 246 31.05 11.05 -5.83
C MET A 246 32.14 11.88 -6.52
N ASN A 247 32.48 13.02 -5.94
CA ASN A 247 33.59 13.86 -6.49
C ASN A 247 34.96 13.18 -6.32
N MET A 248 35.22 12.48 -5.22
CA MET A 248 36.44 11.66 -5.06
C MET A 248 36.53 10.58 -6.15
N GLY A 249 35.39 9.94 -6.49
CA GLY A 249 35.31 9.03 -7.63
C GLY A 249 35.62 9.73 -8.95
N GLY A 250 35.11 10.94 -9.16
CA GLY A 250 35.40 11.77 -10.33
C GLY A 250 36.91 12.17 -10.40
N PHE A 251 37.50 12.58 -9.29
CA PHE A 251 38.95 12.88 -9.23
C PHE A 251 39.81 11.65 -9.52
N LEU A 252 39.45 10.48 -8.97
CA LEU A 252 40.12 9.22 -9.29
C LEU A 252 39.98 8.86 -10.78
N ALA A 253 38.82 9.07 -11.36
CA ALA A 253 38.60 8.84 -12.78
C ALA A 253 39.42 9.78 -13.67
N ILE A 254 39.53 11.06 -13.30
CA ILE A 254 40.39 12.03 -14.01
C ILE A 254 41.87 11.63 -13.86
N ALA A 255 42.32 11.30 -12.65
CA ALA A 255 43.69 10.88 -12.41
C ALA A 255 44.04 9.62 -13.21
N LEU A 256 43.12 8.66 -13.28
CA LEU A 256 43.23 7.45 -14.09
C LEU A 256 43.26 7.77 -15.59
N SER A 257 42.41 8.72 -16.06
CA SER A 257 42.45 9.17 -17.46
C SER A 257 43.81 9.79 -17.82
N ILE A 258 44.35 10.63 -16.95
CA ILE A 258 45.67 11.23 -17.12
C ILE A 258 46.77 10.13 -17.17
N LEU A 259 46.70 9.16 -16.28
CA LEU A 259 47.64 8.04 -16.26
C LEU A 259 47.55 7.21 -17.54
N VAL A 260 46.34 6.93 -18.05
CA VAL A 260 46.13 6.22 -19.32
C VAL A 260 46.71 7.03 -20.49
N ILE A 261 46.50 8.36 -20.51
CA ILE A 261 47.10 9.24 -21.53
C ILE A 261 48.64 9.13 -21.52
N PHE A 262 49.26 9.30 -20.38
CA PHE A 262 50.73 9.19 -20.27
C PHE A 262 51.23 7.80 -20.65
N ALA A 263 50.51 6.77 -20.28
CA ALA A 263 50.89 5.39 -20.58
C ALA A 263 50.82 5.06 -22.07
N LEU A 264 49.86 5.64 -22.79
CA LEU A 264 49.66 5.41 -24.23
C LEU A 264 50.53 6.33 -25.11
N ILE A 265 51.05 7.46 -24.61
CA ILE A 265 51.91 8.37 -25.39
C ILE A 265 53.19 7.63 -25.87
N PHE A 266 53.81 6.82 -24.98
CA PHE A 266 55.06 6.15 -25.33
C PHE A 266 54.89 5.09 -26.44
N PRO A 267 53.89 4.18 -26.39
CA PRO A 267 53.57 3.28 -27.50
C PRO A 267 53.23 4.00 -28.81
N VAL A 268 52.55 5.15 -28.75
CA VAL A 268 52.23 5.96 -29.95
C VAL A 268 53.50 6.54 -30.59
N VAL A 269 54.41 7.12 -29.78
CA VAL A 269 55.69 7.68 -30.26
C VAL A 269 56.59 6.60 -30.86
N GLN A 270 56.54 5.39 -30.31
CA GLN A 270 57.23 4.23 -30.86
C GLN A 270 56.60 3.61 -32.10
N GLY A 271 55.41 4.07 -32.52
CA GLY A 271 54.70 3.51 -33.64
C GLY A 271 53.99 2.18 -33.37
N ASN A 272 53.96 1.71 -32.12
CA ASN A 272 53.32 0.46 -31.71
C ASN A 272 51.80 0.61 -31.60
N THR A 273 51.26 1.82 -31.40
CA THR A 273 49.84 2.15 -31.33
C THR A 273 49.52 3.31 -32.25
N SER A 274 48.44 3.22 -33.01
CA SER A 274 48.05 4.31 -33.92
C SER A 274 47.45 5.51 -33.16
N VAL A 275 47.50 6.69 -33.81
CA VAL A 275 46.92 7.92 -33.25
C VAL A 275 45.39 7.80 -33.11
N GLY A 276 44.73 7.14 -34.04
CA GLY A 276 43.30 6.89 -33.98
C GLY A 276 42.89 6.04 -32.79
N VAL A 277 43.63 4.97 -32.49
CA VAL A 277 43.43 4.14 -31.31
C VAL A 277 43.66 4.97 -30.03
N PHE A 278 44.70 5.78 -29.98
CA PHE A 278 44.99 6.65 -28.83
C PHE A 278 43.82 7.60 -28.52
N VAL A 279 43.36 8.35 -29.53
CA VAL A 279 42.30 9.35 -29.37
C VAL A 279 40.99 8.67 -28.96
N SER A 280 40.66 7.53 -29.59
CA SER A 280 39.43 6.79 -29.31
C SER A 280 39.41 6.15 -27.92
N LEU A 281 40.56 5.63 -27.45
CA LEU A 281 40.71 5.11 -26.08
C LEU A 281 40.57 6.22 -25.03
N VAL A 282 41.25 7.35 -25.23
CA VAL A 282 41.17 8.46 -24.26
C VAL A 282 39.76 9.00 -24.14
N THR A 283 39.08 9.25 -25.26
CA THR A 283 37.69 9.78 -25.27
C THR A 283 36.70 8.79 -24.66
N SER A 284 36.83 7.51 -25.00
CA SER A 284 35.95 6.46 -24.44
C SER A 284 36.21 6.23 -22.94
N PHE A 285 37.47 6.34 -22.52
CA PHE A 285 37.80 6.22 -21.11
C PHE A 285 37.27 7.41 -20.29
N MET A 286 37.32 8.63 -20.83
CA MET A 286 36.66 9.79 -20.21
C MET A 286 35.15 9.62 -20.10
N ALA A 287 34.51 9.09 -21.14
CA ALA A 287 33.07 8.77 -21.12
C ALA A 287 32.75 7.68 -20.07
N MET A 288 33.58 6.63 -19.96
CA MET A 288 33.46 5.60 -18.92
C MET A 288 33.59 6.21 -17.51
N ALA A 289 34.56 7.06 -17.29
CA ALA A 289 34.75 7.73 -16.01
C ALA A 289 33.52 8.57 -15.61
N GLN A 290 32.92 9.26 -16.57
CA GLN A 290 31.70 10.03 -16.38
C GLN A 290 30.51 9.11 -16.05
N SER A 291 30.35 8.01 -16.78
CA SER A 291 29.26 7.05 -16.54
C SER A 291 29.38 6.36 -15.17
N LEU A 292 30.57 5.97 -14.76
CA LEU A 292 30.88 5.44 -13.43
C LEU A 292 30.52 6.44 -12.32
N THR A 293 30.79 7.71 -12.53
CA THR A 293 30.57 8.77 -11.52
C THR A 293 29.09 9.09 -11.35
N TRP A 294 28.32 9.17 -12.44
CA TRP A 294 26.96 9.67 -12.42
C TRP A 294 25.88 8.57 -12.55
N GLN A 295 26.10 7.60 -13.43
CA GLN A 295 25.07 6.58 -13.73
C GLN A 295 25.06 5.44 -12.70
N LEU A 296 26.23 4.89 -12.35
CA LEU A 296 26.31 3.73 -11.46
C LEU A 296 25.67 3.97 -10.08
N PRO A 297 25.90 5.11 -9.37
CA PRO A 297 25.24 5.37 -8.10
C PRO A 297 23.71 5.49 -8.22
N GLY A 298 23.23 6.04 -9.34
CA GLY A 298 21.79 6.12 -9.65
C GLY A 298 21.18 4.74 -9.79
N MET A 299 21.77 3.88 -10.62
CA MET A 299 21.32 2.50 -10.84
C MET A 299 21.31 1.69 -9.55
N LEU A 300 22.37 1.76 -8.73
CA LEU A 300 22.44 1.06 -7.45
C LEU A 300 21.32 1.52 -6.48
N LYS A 301 21.03 2.82 -6.46
CA LYS A 301 19.94 3.37 -5.65
C LYS A 301 18.58 2.83 -6.09
N GLU A 302 18.30 2.84 -7.39
CA GLU A 302 17.05 2.35 -7.95
C GLU A 302 16.88 0.84 -7.73
N MET A 303 17.95 0.07 -7.90
CA MET A 303 17.95 -1.37 -7.59
C MET A 303 17.64 -1.64 -6.12
N GLU A 304 18.20 -0.86 -5.18
CA GLU A 304 17.93 -1.04 -3.76
C GLU A 304 16.48 -0.64 -3.40
N GLN A 305 15.96 0.44 -3.98
CA GLN A 305 14.55 0.81 -3.82
C GLN A 305 13.61 -0.28 -4.35
N GLY A 306 13.94 -0.80 -5.52
CA GLY A 306 13.20 -1.91 -6.12
C GLY A 306 13.25 -3.19 -5.29
N ARG A 307 14.41 -3.54 -4.74
CA ARG A 307 14.55 -4.71 -3.86
C ARG A 307 13.63 -4.61 -2.64
N GLN A 308 13.47 -3.42 -2.07
CA GLN A 308 12.60 -3.20 -0.92
C GLN A 308 11.13 -3.33 -1.30
N LEU A 309 10.71 -2.70 -2.40
CA LEU A 309 9.33 -2.84 -2.85
C LEU A 309 8.98 -4.27 -3.22
N LEU A 310 9.87 -4.98 -3.92
CA LEU A 310 9.69 -6.41 -4.18
C LEU A 310 9.61 -7.23 -2.89
N GLY A 311 10.35 -6.82 -1.84
CA GLY A 311 10.24 -7.39 -0.50
C GLY A 311 8.87 -7.15 0.13
N ASP A 312 8.35 -5.92 0.05
CA ASP A 312 7.01 -5.56 0.54
C ASP A 312 5.91 -6.28 -0.27
N MET A 313 6.00 -6.30 -1.60
CA MET A 313 5.07 -7.06 -2.45
C MET A 313 5.09 -8.54 -2.12
N LYS A 314 6.28 -9.13 -1.95
CA LYS A 314 6.41 -10.53 -1.54
C LYS A 314 5.76 -10.78 -0.20
N ARG A 315 6.00 -9.91 0.80
CA ARG A 315 5.39 -10.00 2.13
C ARG A 315 3.86 -9.99 2.05
N ILE A 316 3.28 -9.10 1.22
CA ILE A 316 1.84 -9.02 1.01
C ILE A 316 1.30 -10.29 0.32
N LEU A 317 1.99 -10.78 -0.70
CA LEU A 317 1.58 -11.99 -1.43
C LEU A 317 1.68 -13.27 -0.56
N GLU A 318 2.59 -13.30 0.42
CA GLU A 318 2.76 -14.41 1.35
C GLU A 318 1.78 -14.37 2.53
N LEU A 319 1.02 -13.27 2.73
CA LEU A 319 -0.02 -13.24 3.75
C LEU A 319 -1.07 -14.32 3.45
N PRO A 320 -1.64 -14.95 4.49
CA PRO A 320 -2.74 -15.87 4.30
C PRO A 320 -3.91 -15.16 3.62
N GLU A 321 -4.69 -15.91 2.89
CA GLU A 321 -5.98 -15.47 2.36
C GLU A 321 -7.08 -16.08 3.20
N TYR A 322 -8.26 -15.48 3.18
CA TYR A 322 -9.42 -16.17 3.70
C TYR A 322 -9.60 -17.50 2.94
N GLU A 323 -9.61 -18.60 3.68
CA GLU A 323 -9.94 -19.89 3.08
C GLU A 323 -11.41 -19.85 2.63
N GLU A 324 -11.62 -19.83 1.33
CA GLU A 324 -12.92 -20.05 0.73
C GLU A 324 -13.27 -21.53 0.90
N LYS A 325 -14.04 -21.86 1.93
CA LYS A 325 -14.68 -23.17 1.95
C LYS A 325 -15.72 -23.19 0.83
N PRO A 326 -15.84 -24.32 0.09
CA PRO A 326 -16.84 -24.42 -0.96
C PRO A 326 -18.21 -24.08 -0.36
N ASP A 327 -18.91 -23.16 -1.02
CA ASP A 327 -20.27 -22.75 -0.64
C ASP A 327 -21.14 -24.00 -0.62
N SER A 328 -21.46 -24.50 0.56
CA SER A 328 -22.48 -25.53 0.66
C SER A 328 -23.78 -24.83 0.25
N SER A 329 -24.44 -25.30 -0.81
CA SER A 329 -25.67 -24.75 -1.36
C SER A 329 -26.87 -24.72 -0.38
N ALA A 330 -26.63 -25.09 0.88
CA ALA A 330 -27.60 -25.03 1.95
C ALA A 330 -27.72 -23.58 2.45
N VAL A 331 -28.93 -23.03 2.33
CA VAL A 331 -29.27 -21.74 2.94
C VAL A 331 -29.15 -21.91 4.46
N LEU A 332 -28.21 -21.21 5.07
CA LEU A 332 -28.04 -21.21 6.52
C LEU A 332 -29.14 -20.32 7.13
N SER A 333 -29.95 -20.86 8.04
CA SER A 333 -30.88 -20.09 8.86
C SER A 333 -30.30 -19.87 10.26
N PHE A 334 -30.67 -18.78 10.92
CA PHE A 334 -30.27 -18.49 12.28
C PHE A 334 -31.24 -19.12 13.27
N GLU A 335 -30.77 -19.95 14.20
CA GLU A 335 -31.53 -20.48 15.32
C GLU A 335 -30.94 -20.07 16.67
N SER A 336 -29.60 -20.16 16.82
CA SER A 336 -28.91 -19.75 18.05
C SER A 336 -27.46 -19.42 17.81
N LEU A 337 -26.92 -18.53 18.64
CA LEU A 337 -25.48 -18.20 18.72
C LEU A 337 -25.05 -18.31 20.19
N GLU A 338 -24.01 -19.08 20.46
CA GLU A 338 -23.53 -19.32 21.83
C GLU A 338 -22.02 -19.06 21.92
N PHE A 339 -21.63 -18.30 22.92
CA PHE A 339 -20.25 -18.14 23.35
C PHE A 339 -20.01 -19.06 24.54
N SER A 340 -19.12 -20.02 24.38
CA SER A 340 -18.78 -20.99 25.40
C SER A 340 -17.33 -20.81 25.84
N HIS A 341 -17.12 -20.21 27.01
CA HIS A 341 -15.80 -19.97 27.62
C HIS A 341 -14.81 -19.24 26.70
N VAL A 342 -15.28 -18.26 25.91
CA VAL A 342 -14.49 -17.55 24.91
C VAL A 342 -13.55 -16.56 25.56
N SER A 343 -12.24 -16.68 25.25
CA SER A 343 -11.24 -15.69 25.62
C SER A 343 -10.51 -15.19 24.37
N PHE A 344 -10.15 -13.89 24.38
CA PHE A 344 -9.56 -13.25 23.20
C PHE A 344 -8.66 -12.07 23.58
N HIS A 345 -7.53 -11.96 22.89
CA HIS A 345 -6.69 -10.76 22.84
C HIS A 345 -6.43 -10.32 21.39
N TYR A 346 -6.22 -9.03 21.17
CA TYR A 346 -5.86 -8.55 19.83
C TYR A 346 -4.41 -8.92 19.46
N PRO A 347 -4.12 -9.21 18.20
CA PRO A 347 -2.75 -9.46 17.75
C PRO A 347 -1.80 -8.32 18.19
N ASN A 348 -0.59 -8.66 18.62
CA ASN A 348 0.42 -7.72 19.11
C ASN A 348 0.07 -7.01 20.44
N THR A 349 -0.91 -7.49 21.20
CA THR A 349 -1.20 -7.02 22.56
C THR A 349 -1.10 -8.20 23.53
N GLU A 350 -0.72 -7.94 24.80
CA GLU A 350 -0.71 -8.96 25.86
C GLU A 350 -2.01 -8.93 26.69
N ALA A 351 -2.79 -7.87 26.55
CA ALA A 351 -3.98 -7.66 27.36
C ALA A 351 -5.17 -8.47 26.81
N MET A 352 -5.70 -9.37 27.63
CA MET A 352 -6.94 -10.10 27.34
C MET A 352 -8.13 -9.12 27.35
N VAL A 353 -8.84 -9.05 26.21
CA VAL A 353 -10.05 -8.23 26.07
C VAL A 353 -11.30 -8.98 26.49
N LEU A 354 -11.40 -10.26 26.10
CA LEU A 354 -12.46 -11.15 26.58
C LEU A 354 -11.83 -12.25 27.44
N LYS A 355 -12.51 -12.58 28.54
CA LYS A 355 -12.01 -13.52 29.56
C LYS A 355 -13.14 -14.44 29.97
N ASP A 356 -13.15 -15.66 29.45
CA ASP A 356 -14.15 -16.66 29.83
C ASP A 356 -15.60 -16.18 29.58
N MET A 357 -15.85 -15.62 28.38
CA MET A 357 -17.14 -15.05 27.99
C MET A 357 -18.15 -16.17 27.72
N CYS A 358 -19.28 -16.12 28.40
CA CYS A 358 -20.36 -17.10 28.26
C CYS A 358 -21.72 -16.41 28.13
N PHE A 359 -22.40 -16.60 27.01
CA PHE A 359 -23.79 -16.17 26.79
C PHE A 359 -24.39 -16.91 25.60
N ARG A 360 -25.73 -16.88 25.50
CA ARG A 360 -26.48 -17.47 24.40
C ARG A 360 -27.53 -16.50 23.85
N ILE A 361 -27.67 -16.46 22.54
CA ILE A 361 -28.65 -15.68 21.79
C ILE A 361 -29.52 -16.66 21.03
N GLU A 362 -30.83 -16.51 21.15
CA GLU A 362 -31.83 -17.33 20.49
C GLU A 362 -32.63 -16.51 19.48
N LYS A 363 -33.17 -17.20 18.47
CA LYS A 363 -33.95 -16.58 17.38
C LYS A 363 -35.18 -15.85 17.91
N GLY A 364 -35.51 -14.71 17.29
CA GLY A 364 -36.71 -13.96 17.54
C GLY A 364 -36.71 -13.08 18.79
N HIS A 365 -35.56 -12.90 19.43
CA HIS A 365 -35.43 -12.02 20.59
C HIS A 365 -34.55 -10.81 20.31
N HIS A 366 -34.80 -9.72 21.02
CA HIS A 366 -34.01 -8.52 20.99
C HIS A 366 -33.05 -8.47 22.19
N TYR A 367 -31.74 -8.45 21.91
CA TYR A 367 -30.68 -8.44 22.92
C TYR A 367 -30.03 -7.06 23.04
N ALA A 368 -29.67 -6.66 24.24
CA ALA A 368 -28.83 -5.49 24.48
C ALA A 368 -27.50 -5.88 25.12
N PHE A 369 -26.39 -5.45 24.56
CA PHE A 369 -25.06 -5.52 25.18
C PHE A 369 -24.75 -4.20 25.87
N VAL A 370 -24.55 -4.26 27.18
CA VAL A 370 -24.35 -3.10 28.04
C VAL A 370 -23.03 -3.23 28.77
N GLY A 371 -22.33 -2.13 28.97
CA GLY A 371 -21.07 -2.11 29.73
C GLY A 371 -20.27 -0.84 29.45
N ARG A 372 -19.25 -0.62 30.25
CA ARG A 372 -18.34 0.53 30.10
C ARG A 372 -17.59 0.50 28.78
N ASN A 373 -17.05 1.66 28.35
CA ASN A 373 -16.23 1.71 27.17
C ASN A 373 -14.97 0.83 27.34
N GLY A 374 -14.61 0.07 26.30
CA GLY A 374 -13.46 -0.83 26.34
C GLY A 374 -13.69 -2.19 27.00
N CYS A 375 -14.91 -2.52 27.48
CA CYS A 375 -15.19 -3.82 28.09
C CYS A 375 -15.29 -5.01 27.11
N GLY A 376 -15.18 -4.77 25.78
CA GLY A 376 -15.13 -5.84 24.77
C GLY A 376 -16.38 -5.97 23.89
N LYS A 377 -17.38 -5.07 23.95
CA LYS A 377 -18.62 -5.15 23.15
C LYS A 377 -18.37 -5.26 21.66
N SER A 378 -17.65 -4.32 21.07
CA SER A 378 -17.33 -4.36 19.62
C SER A 378 -16.41 -5.51 19.25
N THR A 379 -15.62 -6.03 20.21
CA THR A 379 -14.80 -7.24 20.02
C THR A 379 -15.68 -8.48 19.84
N ILE A 380 -16.77 -8.59 20.59
CA ILE A 380 -17.76 -9.67 20.43
C ILE A 380 -18.32 -9.65 19.01
N VAL A 381 -18.68 -8.47 18.47
CA VAL A 381 -19.18 -8.35 17.08
C VAL A 381 -18.11 -8.81 16.08
N LYS A 382 -16.87 -8.40 16.25
CA LYS A 382 -15.77 -8.82 15.37
C LYS A 382 -15.57 -10.35 15.38
N LEU A 383 -15.78 -11.01 16.53
CA LEU A 383 -15.70 -12.47 16.65
C LEU A 383 -16.94 -13.15 16.02
N ILE A 384 -18.16 -12.64 16.21
CA ILE A 384 -19.38 -13.13 15.56
C ILE A 384 -19.23 -13.12 14.04
N LEU A 385 -18.63 -12.06 13.50
CA LEU A 385 -18.38 -11.92 12.06
C LEU A 385 -17.17 -12.70 11.55
N ARG A 386 -16.48 -13.44 12.43
CA ARG A 386 -15.22 -14.13 12.11
C ARG A 386 -14.18 -13.23 11.46
N LEU A 387 -14.13 -11.95 11.87
CA LEU A 387 -13.02 -11.06 11.53
C LEU A 387 -11.76 -11.44 12.32
N TYR A 388 -11.97 -12.02 13.50
CA TYR A 388 -10.97 -12.66 14.36
C TYR A 388 -11.45 -14.04 14.81
N GLU A 389 -10.52 -14.86 15.27
CA GLU A 389 -10.78 -16.16 15.90
C GLU A 389 -10.45 -16.07 17.39
N PRO A 390 -11.19 -16.76 18.27
CA PRO A 390 -10.93 -16.74 19.70
C PRO A 390 -9.62 -17.47 20.04
N ASP A 391 -8.94 -17.05 21.12
CA ASP A 391 -7.73 -17.73 21.61
C ASP A 391 -8.06 -19.04 22.32
N SER A 392 -9.20 -19.07 23.01
CA SER A 392 -9.73 -20.27 23.67
C SER A 392 -11.24 -20.19 23.80
N GLY A 393 -11.86 -21.33 24.06
CA GLY A 393 -13.32 -21.48 24.04
C GLY A 393 -13.84 -21.71 22.63
N GLU A 394 -15.17 -21.71 22.48
CA GLU A 394 -15.83 -22.00 21.21
C GLU A 394 -17.01 -21.04 20.99
N ILE A 395 -17.21 -20.65 19.72
CA ILE A 395 -18.42 -19.93 19.29
C ILE A 395 -19.25 -20.91 18.47
N LEU A 396 -20.46 -21.17 18.94
CA LEU A 396 -21.37 -22.12 18.33
C LEU A 396 -22.50 -21.37 17.60
N LEU A 397 -22.71 -21.68 16.33
CA LEU A 397 -23.83 -21.21 15.52
C LEU A 397 -24.75 -22.42 15.28
N ASN A 398 -25.99 -22.36 15.76
CA ASN A 398 -26.95 -23.47 15.69
C ASN A 398 -26.42 -24.77 16.32
N GLY A 399 -25.58 -24.69 17.36
CA GLY A 399 -24.96 -25.82 18.03
C GLY A 399 -23.71 -26.39 17.35
N GLU A 400 -23.31 -25.87 16.19
CA GLU A 400 -22.09 -26.23 15.49
C GLU A 400 -21.04 -25.12 15.61
N LYS A 401 -19.74 -25.49 15.59
CA LYS A 401 -18.68 -24.48 15.64
C LYS A 401 -18.77 -23.52 14.47
N ILE A 402 -18.71 -22.23 14.73
CA ILE A 402 -18.85 -21.18 13.71
C ILE A 402 -17.80 -21.31 12.59
N GLU A 403 -16.65 -21.92 12.88
CA GLU A 403 -15.58 -22.17 11.90
C GLU A 403 -15.97 -23.21 10.84
N THR A 404 -17.01 -24.02 11.06
CA THR A 404 -17.49 -25.01 10.09
C THR A 404 -18.17 -24.36 8.89
N PHE A 405 -18.76 -23.18 9.10
CA PHE A 405 -19.46 -22.41 8.06
C PHE A 405 -18.48 -21.56 7.24
N SER A 406 -18.82 -21.28 5.98
CA SER A 406 -18.06 -20.31 5.20
C SER A 406 -18.32 -18.88 5.72
N ARG A 407 -17.35 -17.98 5.54
CA ARG A 407 -17.54 -16.57 5.95
C ARG A 407 -18.68 -15.91 5.18
N GLU A 408 -18.85 -16.26 3.91
CA GLU A 408 -19.94 -15.74 3.09
C GLU A 408 -21.32 -16.15 3.63
N GLN A 409 -21.49 -17.40 4.10
CA GLN A 409 -22.72 -17.85 4.75
C GLN A 409 -23.00 -17.04 6.02
N ILE A 410 -21.97 -16.81 6.84
CA ILE A 410 -22.05 -16.01 8.06
C ILE A 410 -22.40 -14.55 7.73
N TRP A 411 -21.73 -13.93 6.76
CA TRP A 411 -21.99 -12.54 6.40
C TRP A 411 -23.33 -12.30 5.71
N LYS A 412 -23.90 -13.32 5.03
CA LYS A 412 -25.27 -13.27 4.52
C LYS A 412 -26.30 -13.36 5.67
N LEU A 413 -25.96 -14.10 6.73
CA LEU A 413 -26.83 -14.31 7.88
C LEU A 413 -26.90 -13.07 8.80
N PHE A 414 -25.81 -12.30 8.88
CA PHE A 414 -25.67 -11.17 9.79
C PHE A 414 -25.63 -9.82 9.05
N GLY A 415 -26.50 -8.89 9.46
CA GLY A 415 -26.44 -7.49 9.06
C GLY A 415 -25.85 -6.66 10.18
N VAL A 416 -24.88 -5.82 9.87
CA VAL A 416 -24.17 -5.03 10.90
C VAL A 416 -24.08 -3.56 10.54
N LEU A 417 -24.42 -2.71 11.50
CA LEU A 417 -24.08 -1.30 11.46
C LEU A 417 -23.00 -1.03 12.51
N PHE A 418 -21.80 -0.73 12.03
CA PHE A 418 -20.67 -0.39 12.90
C PHE A 418 -20.75 1.06 13.39
N GLN A 419 -20.12 1.34 14.53
CA GLN A 419 -19.98 2.69 15.08
C GLN A 419 -19.25 3.60 14.09
N ASP A 420 -18.12 3.12 13.54
CA ASP A 420 -17.33 3.83 12.53
C ASP A 420 -17.67 3.29 11.13
N TYR A 421 -18.84 3.64 10.62
CA TYR A 421 -19.28 3.22 9.30
C TYR A 421 -18.49 3.92 8.18
N ALA A 422 -18.16 3.17 7.13
CA ALA A 422 -17.41 3.68 6.00
C ALA A 422 -18.26 4.65 5.15
N LYS A 423 -17.62 5.74 4.72
CA LYS A 423 -18.17 6.77 3.82
C LYS A 423 -17.53 6.62 2.46
N TYR A 424 -18.25 6.03 1.50
CA TYR A 424 -17.71 5.80 0.17
C TYR A 424 -18.00 7.00 -0.75
N PRO A 425 -17.00 7.49 -1.51
CA PRO A 425 -17.20 8.57 -2.47
C PRO A 425 -17.82 8.05 -3.78
N VAL A 426 -19.00 7.48 -3.68
CA VAL A 426 -19.81 6.90 -4.75
C VAL A 426 -21.24 7.41 -4.63
N SER A 427 -22.16 6.99 -5.52
CA SER A 427 -23.57 7.42 -5.45
C SER A 427 -24.23 7.03 -4.13
N VAL A 428 -25.35 7.68 -3.78
CA VAL A 428 -26.17 7.27 -2.62
C VAL A 428 -26.62 5.82 -2.78
N ALA A 429 -27.07 5.45 -3.98
CA ALA A 429 -27.51 4.08 -4.26
C ALA A 429 -26.38 3.05 -4.05
N ASP A 430 -25.18 3.32 -4.57
CA ASP A 430 -24.01 2.45 -4.37
C ASP A 430 -23.53 2.44 -2.92
N ASN A 431 -23.74 3.53 -2.18
CA ASN A 431 -23.50 3.54 -0.74
C ASN A 431 -24.45 2.63 0.04
N ILE A 432 -25.71 2.51 -0.39
CA ILE A 432 -26.69 1.62 0.25
C ILE A 432 -26.44 0.16 -0.15
N ALA A 433 -26.21 -0.09 -1.43
CA ALA A 433 -26.07 -1.43 -1.99
C ALA A 433 -24.93 -1.46 -3.04
N PRO A 434 -23.67 -1.63 -2.60
CA PRO A 434 -22.53 -1.67 -3.51
C PRO A 434 -22.65 -2.78 -4.55
N GLY A 435 -22.54 -2.42 -5.83
CA GLY A 435 -22.61 -3.38 -6.94
C GLY A 435 -23.98 -3.98 -7.21
N ALA A 436 -25.05 -3.39 -6.71
CA ALA A 436 -26.41 -3.85 -6.96
C ALA A 436 -26.84 -3.62 -8.41
N ASP A 437 -27.50 -4.61 -9.01
CA ASP A 437 -28.05 -4.51 -10.36
C ASP A 437 -29.24 -3.53 -10.43
N ALA A 438 -29.52 -3.04 -11.63
CA ALA A 438 -30.64 -2.12 -11.88
C ALA A 438 -32.01 -2.69 -11.43
N GLY A 439 -32.18 -4.02 -11.42
CA GLY A 439 -33.38 -4.69 -10.92
C GLY A 439 -33.61 -4.56 -9.41
N GLN A 440 -32.59 -4.21 -8.64
CA GLN A 440 -32.66 -4.05 -7.18
C GLN A 440 -32.99 -2.61 -6.75
N ARG A 441 -33.17 -1.69 -7.70
CA ARG A 441 -33.41 -0.26 -7.42
C ARG A 441 -34.65 -0.02 -6.56
N ALA A 442 -35.70 -0.81 -6.72
CA ALA A 442 -36.89 -0.72 -5.88
C ALA A 442 -36.61 -1.10 -4.40
N LYS A 443 -35.76 -2.10 -4.17
CA LYS A 443 -35.32 -2.51 -2.83
C LYS A 443 -34.45 -1.44 -2.18
N ILE A 444 -33.55 -0.81 -2.95
CA ILE A 444 -32.73 0.31 -2.51
C ILE A 444 -33.60 1.50 -2.12
N ALA A 445 -34.60 1.84 -2.93
CA ALA A 445 -35.56 2.91 -2.65
C ALA A 445 -36.33 2.66 -1.35
N LYS A 446 -36.82 1.44 -1.14
CA LYS A 446 -37.50 1.04 0.10
C LYS A 446 -36.59 1.15 1.32
N ALA A 447 -35.34 0.76 1.21
CA ALA A 447 -34.37 0.89 2.30
C ALA A 447 -34.08 2.37 2.62
N ALA A 448 -33.98 3.22 1.60
CA ALA A 448 -33.81 4.67 1.75
C ALA A 448 -35.03 5.32 2.43
N GLU A 449 -36.26 5.00 2.01
CA GLU A 449 -37.49 5.45 2.63
C GLU A 449 -37.56 5.02 4.10
N THR A 450 -37.26 3.76 4.39
CA THR A 450 -37.26 3.20 5.76
C THR A 450 -36.29 3.96 6.67
N SER A 451 -35.16 4.40 6.14
CA SER A 451 -34.14 5.18 6.86
C SER A 451 -34.39 6.69 6.88
N GLU A 452 -35.54 7.16 6.37
CA GLU A 452 -35.92 8.58 6.30
C GLU A 452 -34.93 9.43 5.47
N LEU A 453 -34.48 8.88 4.35
CA LEU A 453 -33.58 9.59 3.43
C LEU A 453 -34.34 10.50 2.45
N ASP A 454 -35.67 10.45 2.34
CA ASP A 454 -36.44 11.20 1.36
C ASP A 454 -36.12 12.70 1.37
N ASN A 455 -36.13 13.32 2.56
CA ASN A 455 -35.79 14.72 2.72
C ASN A 455 -34.33 15.07 2.34
N VAL A 456 -33.44 14.08 2.35
CA VAL A 456 -32.05 14.24 1.93
C VAL A 456 -31.98 14.13 0.42
N LEU A 457 -32.62 13.12 -0.16
CA LEU A 457 -32.64 12.85 -1.59
C LEU A 457 -33.27 14.00 -2.39
N GLU A 458 -34.32 14.66 -1.85
CA GLU A 458 -34.93 15.85 -2.46
C GLU A 458 -33.98 17.04 -2.59
N LYS A 459 -32.98 17.14 -1.69
CA LYS A 459 -31.98 18.23 -1.70
C LYS A 459 -30.79 17.91 -2.60
N LEU A 460 -30.61 16.66 -2.97
CA LEU A 460 -29.49 16.22 -3.78
C LEU A 460 -29.77 16.39 -5.28
N PRO A 461 -28.82 16.91 -6.08
CA PRO A 461 -29.05 17.30 -7.48
C PRO A 461 -29.54 16.14 -8.36
N GLN A 462 -29.14 14.92 -8.07
CA GLN A 462 -29.50 13.70 -8.83
C GLN A 462 -30.16 12.64 -7.94
N GLY A 463 -30.68 13.04 -6.76
CA GLY A 463 -31.29 12.12 -5.81
C GLY A 463 -30.38 10.98 -5.43
N MET A 464 -30.81 9.73 -5.66
CA MET A 464 -30.04 8.52 -5.36
C MET A 464 -28.77 8.35 -6.19
N ASP A 465 -28.68 8.95 -7.37
CA ASP A 465 -27.53 8.85 -8.26
C ASP A 465 -26.47 9.93 -7.96
N THR A 466 -26.73 10.81 -6.99
CA THR A 466 -25.76 11.83 -6.56
C THR A 466 -24.53 11.18 -5.93
N VAL A 467 -23.34 11.52 -6.45
CA VAL A 467 -22.05 11.09 -5.89
C VAL A 467 -21.77 11.87 -4.60
N LEU A 468 -21.46 11.15 -3.54
CA LEU A 468 -21.15 11.72 -2.22
C LEU A 468 -19.66 11.94 -2.03
N GLY A 469 -19.32 12.92 -1.17
CA GLY A 469 -17.93 13.29 -0.89
C GLY A 469 -17.36 14.26 -1.92
N LYS A 470 -16.21 14.87 -1.60
CA LYS A 470 -15.57 15.93 -2.42
C LYS A 470 -14.37 15.44 -3.23
N ILE A 471 -14.30 14.18 -3.56
CA ILE A 471 -13.22 13.63 -4.41
C ILE A 471 -13.50 13.96 -5.88
N ALA A 472 -14.77 13.88 -6.31
CA ALA A 472 -15.19 14.33 -7.64
C ALA A 472 -15.56 15.82 -7.60
N GLU A 473 -15.40 16.52 -8.74
CA GLU A 473 -15.78 17.93 -8.87
C GLU A 473 -17.27 18.18 -8.58
N ASP A 474 -18.12 17.19 -8.94
CA ASP A 474 -19.57 17.21 -8.72
C ASP A 474 -20.01 16.59 -7.38
N GLY A 475 -19.08 16.15 -6.54
CA GLY A 475 -19.38 15.46 -5.30
C GLY A 475 -20.02 16.35 -4.26
N VAL A 476 -21.14 15.89 -3.68
CA VAL A 476 -21.89 16.58 -2.64
C VAL A 476 -21.53 16.02 -1.28
N ASP A 477 -21.21 16.90 -0.33
CA ASP A 477 -20.97 16.50 1.06
C ASP A 477 -22.29 16.54 1.84
N VAL A 478 -22.55 15.52 2.63
CA VAL A 478 -23.73 15.41 3.48
C VAL A 478 -23.33 15.45 4.95
N SER A 479 -24.24 15.89 5.81
CA SER A 479 -24.00 15.97 7.26
C SER A 479 -23.77 14.61 7.90
N GLY A 480 -23.15 14.58 9.10
CA GLY A 480 -22.93 13.33 9.84
C GLY A 480 -24.21 12.54 10.09
N GLY A 481 -25.32 13.21 10.40
CA GLY A 481 -26.62 12.57 10.59
C GLY A 481 -27.24 12.02 9.29
N GLU A 482 -26.93 12.63 8.13
CA GLU A 482 -27.36 12.11 6.82
C GLU A 482 -26.52 10.89 6.44
N TRP A 483 -25.21 10.91 6.67
CA TRP A 483 -24.36 9.73 6.53
C TRP A 483 -24.81 8.56 7.38
N GLN A 484 -25.26 8.82 8.61
CA GLN A 484 -25.78 7.80 9.51
C GLN A 484 -27.06 7.16 8.95
N ARG A 485 -27.98 7.95 8.37
CA ARG A 485 -29.18 7.41 7.71
C ARG A 485 -28.82 6.54 6.49
N ILE A 486 -27.80 6.93 5.73
CA ILE A 486 -27.28 6.10 4.63
C ILE A 486 -26.73 4.77 5.16
N ALA A 487 -25.97 4.80 6.27
CA ALA A 487 -25.47 3.60 6.91
C ALA A 487 -26.60 2.71 7.48
N MET A 488 -27.68 3.32 8.02
CA MET A 488 -28.90 2.59 8.40
C MET A 488 -29.58 1.95 7.19
N ALA A 489 -29.65 2.67 6.05
CA ALA A 489 -30.23 2.13 4.82
C ALA A 489 -29.47 0.88 4.32
N ARG A 490 -28.12 0.82 4.48
CA ARG A 490 -27.34 -0.40 4.22
C ARG A 490 -27.84 -1.59 5.02
N LEU A 491 -28.11 -1.39 6.32
CA LEU A 491 -28.64 -2.43 7.20
C LEU A 491 -30.05 -2.84 6.81
N TYR A 492 -30.91 -1.90 6.41
CA TYR A 492 -32.28 -2.17 5.96
C TYR A 492 -32.33 -2.89 4.62
N TYR A 493 -31.36 -2.62 3.74
CA TYR A 493 -31.25 -3.31 2.45
C TYR A 493 -30.87 -4.79 2.59
N GLN A 494 -30.12 -5.16 3.63
CA GLN A 494 -29.69 -6.54 3.86
C GLN A 494 -30.83 -7.41 4.40
N ASP A 495 -31.08 -8.56 3.75
CA ASP A 495 -32.04 -9.58 4.21
C ASP A 495 -31.37 -10.51 5.24
N ALA A 496 -30.87 -9.95 6.34
CA ALA A 496 -30.17 -10.68 7.38
C ALA A 496 -31.13 -11.13 8.49
N GLU A 497 -30.98 -12.37 8.98
CA GLU A 497 -31.80 -12.94 10.05
C GLU A 497 -31.38 -12.46 11.45
N LEU A 498 -30.12 -12.02 11.61
CA LEU A 498 -29.65 -11.37 12.83
C LEU A 498 -29.06 -10.01 12.47
N LYS A 499 -29.53 -8.94 13.12
CA LYS A 499 -29.09 -7.58 12.89
C LYS A 499 -28.38 -7.01 14.11
N ILE A 500 -27.19 -6.46 13.91
CA ILE A 500 -26.35 -5.89 14.96
C ILE A 500 -26.22 -4.36 14.75
N LEU A 501 -26.50 -3.60 15.79
CA LEU A 501 -26.31 -2.15 15.84
C LEU A 501 -25.23 -1.85 16.87
N ASP A 502 -24.08 -1.39 16.43
CA ASP A 502 -22.96 -0.99 17.30
C ASP A 502 -22.95 0.54 17.44
N GLU A 503 -23.54 1.05 18.54
CA GLU A 503 -23.62 2.48 18.89
C GLU A 503 -24.05 3.40 17.73
N PRO A 504 -25.15 3.11 17.03
CA PRO A 504 -25.50 3.79 15.78
C PRO A 504 -25.83 5.28 15.92
N THR A 505 -25.93 5.80 17.14
CA THR A 505 -26.53 7.10 17.44
C THR A 505 -25.62 8.05 18.21
N ALA A 506 -24.30 7.88 18.13
CA ALA A 506 -23.31 8.68 18.87
C ALA A 506 -23.43 10.21 18.66
N ALA A 507 -24.08 10.66 17.58
CA ALA A 507 -24.24 12.07 17.21
C ALA A 507 -25.69 12.61 17.29
N ILE A 508 -26.65 11.83 17.85
CA ILE A 508 -28.08 12.17 17.86
C ILE A 508 -28.53 12.47 19.30
N ASP A 509 -29.56 13.33 19.44
CA ASP A 509 -30.16 13.63 20.73
C ASP A 509 -30.90 12.37 21.30
N PRO A 510 -30.97 12.21 22.63
CA PRO A 510 -31.51 11.02 23.27
C PRO A 510 -32.96 10.70 22.93
N VAL A 511 -33.79 11.70 22.68
CA VAL A 511 -35.22 11.50 22.37
C VAL A 511 -35.36 10.90 20.97
N ARG A 512 -34.61 11.45 20.01
CA ARG A 512 -34.62 10.96 18.63
C ARG A 512 -33.97 9.58 18.51
N GLU A 513 -32.96 9.33 19.31
CA GLU A 513 -32.32 8.01 19.41
C GLU A 513 -33.33 6.94 19.84
N GLN A 514 -34.07 7.21 20.92
CA GLN A 514 -35.11 6.30 21.40
C GLN A 514 -36.15 6.01 20.31
N GLN A 515 -36.57 7.02 19.56
CA GLN A 515 -37.50 6.85 18.43
C GLN A 515 -36.90 5.96 17.33
N ILE A 516 -35.62 6.10 17.01
CA ILE A 516 -34.94 5.26 16.03
C ILE A 516 -34.92 3.80 16.51
N TYR A 517 -34.56 3.54 17.76
CA TYR A 517 -34.53 2.20 18.31
C TYR A 517 -35.95 1.57 18.37
N GLN A 518 -36.96 2.33 18.82
CA GLN A 518 -38.36 1.85 18.81
C GLN A 518 -38.85 1.51 17.40
N LYS A 519 -38.54 2.36 16.42
CA LYS A 519 -38.91 2.11 15.02
C LYS A 519 -38.15 0.88 14.48
N PHE A 520 -36.89 0.73 14.80
CA PHE A 520 -36.06 -0.40 14.39
C PHE A 520 -36.60 -1.72 14.96
N LEU A 521 -36.81 -1.79 16.27
CA LEU A 521 -37.35 -2.99 16.92
C LEU A 521 -38.77 -3.34 16.43
N LYS A 522 -39.62 -2.33 16.22
CA LYS A 522 -40.95 -2.55 15.64
C LYS A 522 -40.90 -3.08 14.20
N LEU A 523 -39.93 -2.64 13.40
CA LEU A 523 -39.73 -3.10 12.03
C LEU A 523 -39.26 -4.56 11.98
N TYR A 524 -38.50 -4.98 12.98
CA TYR A 524 -37.84 -6.28 13.05
C TYR A 524 -38.37 -7.15 14.21
N GLN A 525 -39.67 -7.10 14.52
CA GLN A 525 -40.28 -7.84 15.63
C GLN A 525 -40.02 -9.36 15.58
N ASP A 526 -39.97 -9.93 14.37
CA ASP A 526 -39.70 -11.36 14.14
C ASP A 526 -38.23 -11.67 13.82
N THR A 527 -37.35 -10.67 13.91
CA THR A 527 -35.92 -10.80 13.57
C THR A 527 -35.08 -10.68 14.82
N THR A 528 -34.06 -11.51 14.96
CA THR A 528 -33.13 -11.40 16.09
C THR A 528 -32.29 -10.15 15.96
N THR A 529 -32.17 -9.37 17.03
CA THR A 529 -31.36 -8.15 17.03
C THR A 529 -30.42 -8.10 18.21
N ILE A 530 -29.23 -7.54 18.00
CA ILE A 530 -28.27 -7.20 19.05
C ILE A 530 -28.04 -5.70 19.01
N MET A 531 -28.38 -5.02 20.08
CA MET A 531 -28.09 -3.59 20.25
C MET A 531 -26.91 -3.41 21.19
N ILE A 532 -25.89 -2.78 20.73
CA ILE A 532 -24.76 -2.35 21.57
C ILE A 532 -24.97 -0.87 21.85
N THR A 533 -25.17 -0.55 23.11
CA THR A 533 -25.40 0.84 23.51
C THR A 533 -24.83 1.10 24.91
N HIS A 534 -24.36 2.31 25.12
CA HIS A 534 -24.02 2.84 26.42
C HIS A 534 -25.16 3.68 27.01
N ARG A 535 -26.29 3.85 26.28
CA ARG A 535 -27.48 4.59 26.71
C ARG A 535 -28.57 3.62 27.16
N LEU A 536 -28.71 3.50 28.48
CA LEU A 536 -29.53 2.46 29.09
C LEU A 536 -31.05 2.68 28.93
N GLY A 537 -31.50 3.88 28.56
CA GLY A 537 -32.92 4.13 28.26
C GLY A 537 -33.48 3.29 27.10
N ALA A 538 -32.61 2.90 26.14
CA ALA A 538 -33.02 2.04 25.02
C ALA A 538 -32.99 0.55 25.38
N THR A 539 -32.26 0.13 26.39
CA THR A 539 -32.12 -1.29 26.76
C THR A 539 -33.39 -1.88 27.34
N SER A 540 -34.25 -1.05 27.95
CA SER A 540 -35.56 -1.48 28.43
C SER A 540 -36.54 -1.89 27.33
N LEU A 541 -36.18 -1.64 26.07
CA LEU A 541 -36.97 -2.08 24.89
C LEU A 541 -36.56 -3.47 24.43
N CYS A 542 -35.46 -4.04 24.94
CA CYS A 542 -34.97 -5.35 24.58
C CYS A 542 -35.50 -6.42 25.52
N ASP A 543 -35.66 -7.65 24.98
CA ASP A 543 -36.16 -8.81 25.76
C ASP A 543 -35.11 -9.27 26.76
N TRP A 544 -33.82 -9.19 26.38
CA TRP A 544 -32.71 -9.71 27.18
C TRP A 544 -31.52 -8.79 27.16
N ILE A 545 -30.90 -8.58 28.31
CA ILE A 545 -29.75 -7.71 28.51
C ILE A 545 -28.59 -8.53 28.99
N ILE A 546 -27.42 -8.34 28.39
CA ILE A 546 -26.15 -8.94 28.77
C ILE A 546 -25.22 -7.83 29.22
N VAL A 547 -24.87 -7.81 30.50
CA VAL A 547 -23.97 -6.82 31.10
C VAL A 547 -22.53 -7.33 31.04
N ILE A 548 -21.70 -6.57 30.38
CA ILE A 548 -20.29 -6.91 30.13
C ILE A 548 -19.41 -5.99 30.95
N GLU A 549 -18.58 -6.57 31.82
CA GLU A 549 -17.58 -5.86 32.59
C GLU A 549 -16.28 -6.68 32.63
N ASP A 550 -15.14 -6.00 32.50
CA ASP A 550 -13.80 -6.60 32.50
C ASP A 550 -13.64 -7.83 31.56
N GLY A 551 -14.32 -7.81 30.43
CA GLY A 551 -14.28 -8.87 29.42
C GLY A 551 -15.11 -10.11 29.74
N LYS A 552 -16.05 -10.03 30.71
CA LYS A 552 -16.93 -11.13 31.12
C LYS A 552 -18.40 -10.70 31.05
N ALA A 553 -19.30 -11.65 30.80
CA ALA A 553 -20.74 -11.46 30.99
C ALA A 553 -21.08 -11.64 32.47
N MET A 554 -21.24 -10.53 33.18
CA MET A 554 -21.44 -10.53 34.64
C MET A 554 -22.89 -10.76 35.03
N GLU A 555 -23.82 -10.15 34.32
CA GLU A 555 -25.25 -10.25 34.57
C GLU A 555 -26.00 -10.48 33.26
N GLN A 556 -27.05 -11.29 33.32
CA GLN A 556 -27.94 -11.57 32.18
C GLN A 556 -29.38 -11.68 32.68
N GLY A 557 -30.33 -11.12 31.94
CA GLY A 557 -31.76 -11.17 32.28
C GLY A 557 -32.56 -10.07 31.59
N SER A 558 -33.86 -10.03 31.88
CA SER A 558 -34.72 -8.92 31.47
C SER A 558 -34.40 -7.63 32.23
N HIS A 559 -34.89 -6.48 31.73
CA HIS A 559 -34.76 -5.21 32.44
C HIS A 559 -35.28 -5.30 33.87
N GLU A 560 -36.46 -5.92 34.07
CA GLU A 560 -37.12 -6.04 35.36
C GLU A 560 -36.29 -6.93 36.33
N ASP A 561 -35.79 -8.07 35.84
CA ASP A 561 -34.97 -8.98 36.64
C ASP A 561 -33.64 -8.32 37.09
N LEU A 562 -32.98 -7.60 36.19
CA LEU A 562 -31.72 -6.95 36.50
C LEU A 562 -31.90 -5.74 37.44
N MET A 563 -32.99 -4.99 37.32
CA MET A 563 -33.31 -3.93 38.26
C MET A 563 -33.63 -4.49 39.66
N ALA A 564 -34.35 -5.62 39.75
CA ALA A 564 -34.65 -6.28 41.02
C ALA A 564 -33.41 -6.86 41.73
N LYS A 565 -32.39 -7.27 40.95
CA LYS A 565 -31.12 -7.77 41.48
C LYS A 565 -30.28 -6.68 42.18
N ASN A 566 -30.54 -5.39 41.91
CA ASN A 566 -29.74 -4.26 42.43
C ASN A 566 -28.22 -4.39 42.18
N GLY A 567 -27.87 -4.98 41.04
CA GLY A 567 -26.48 -5.24 40.65
C GLY A 567 -25.88 -4.13 39.79
N ILE A 568 -24.89 -4.53 38.97
CA ILE A 568 -24.14 -3.63 38.08
C ILE A 568 -25.07 -2.88 37.11
N TYR A 569 -26.03 -3.58 36.52
CA TYR A 569 -27.00 -2.98 35.63
C TYR A 569 -27.84 -1.90 36.30
N CYS A 570 -28.38 -2.20 37.48
CA CYS A 570 -29.20 -1.27 38.25
C CYS A 570 -28.40 0.00 38.62
N GLU A 571 -27.15 -0.14 39.07
CA GLU A 571 -26.28 1.00 39.39
C GLU A 571 -26.03 1.87 38.16
N MET A 572 -25.72 1.27 37.02
CA MET A 572 -25.49 1.97 35.75
C MET A 572 -26.78 2.70 35.32
N TYR A 573 -27.93 2.02 35.36
CA TYR A 573 -29.22 2.56 34.95
C TYR A 573 -29.63 3.76 35.82
N GLU A 574 -29.60 3.64 37.14
CA GLU A 574 -29.95 4.72 38.08
C GLU A 574 -28.97 5.91 37.96
N THR A 575 -27.71 5.64 37.71
CA THR A 575 -26.72 6.70 37.48
C THR A 575 -27.04 7.49 36.24
N GLN A 576 -27.40 6.85 35.14
CA GLN A 576 -27.81 7.57 33.92
C GLN A 576 -29.16 8.27 34.07
N ARG A 577 -30.13 7.62 34.71
CA ARG A 577 -31.44 8.20 34.96
C ARG A 577 -31.36 9.55 35.68
N ARG A 578 -30.44 9.69 36.67
CA ARG A 578 -30.21 10.95 37.41
C ARG A 578 -29.72 12.10 36.53
N TRP A 579 -29.18 11.82 35.35
CA TRP A 579 -28.72 12.85 34.44
C TRP A 579 -29.84 13.45 33.58
N TYR A 580 -31.00 12.77 33.55
CA TYR A 580 -32.18 13.21 32.77
C TYR A 580 -33.34 13.70 33.67
N LEU A 581 -33.17 13.64 34.99
CA LEU A 581 -34.05 14.23 35.98
C LEU A 581 -33.48 15.56 36.50
#